data_3128499045368b7c8f3877b927d34849
#
_entry.id   3128499045368b7c8f3877b927d34849
#
_cell.length_a   1.000
_cell.length_b   1.000
_cell.length_c   1.000
_cell.angle_alpha   90.00
_cell.angle_beta   90.00
_cell.angle_gamma   90.00
#
_symmetry.space_group_name_H-M   'P 1'
#
loop_
_entity.id
_entity.type
_entity.pdbx_description
1 polymer ?
#
loop_
_entity_poly.entity_id
_entity_poly.type
_entity_poly.pdbx_seq_one_letter_code
_entity_poly.pdbx_strand_id
1 'polypeptide(L)'
;MTTEATQEVDTRRLVTVETIAQIDEIPDADAIEAARVRGWNVVVKKGEFAVGDPVVYIEVDAALPLSDERFAFLAARSSKMFEGEAVHVLKTARLRGVYSQGIVFPLEAFPELRDAPRGSALDVLIGVRKWEPPPPAGMAVLGPFPAFLQKTDAERVQNLDDETWEAIQAEAEAWRPTEKVDGSSLTAWRTADGVLHVAGRNWELDPTTYNVYWVAAASAKLTDRLGIGEWVQGEVAGVGVQGNPLKLANLRLVTFGFGTFDAENPSIVTTTRTPMDAWPDWVAALAAPCYDIALPATVDEAIAQVENLTSLLGPGRDAEGIVWTHADGKRIAGLGGRPVWKSISARYLTKHGG
;
A
#
# COMPACT_ATOMS: atom_id res chain seq x y z
N MET A 1 -12.22 -34.27 -2.12
CA MET A 1 -10.88 -33.69 -2.05
C MET A 1 -11.09 -32.20 -2.04
N THR A 2 -11.05 -31.59 -0.87
CA THR A 2 -11.20 -30.15 -0.67
C THR A 2 -9.90 -29.50 -1.11
N THR A 3 -9.93 -28.80 -2.23
CA THR A 3 -8.83 -27.95 -2.69
C THR A 3 -8.78 -26.77 -1.73
N GLU A 4 -7.80 -26.73 -0.85
CA GLU A 4 -7.47 -25.53 -0.07
C GLU A 4 -7.14 -24.44 -1.08
N ALA A 5 -8.00 -23.43 -1.15
CA ALA A 5 -7.71 -22.19 -1.82
C ALA A 5 -6.50 -21.58 -1.10
N THR A 6 -5.36 -21.57 -1.75
CA THR A 6 -4.18 -20.83 -1.29
C THR A 6 -4.59 -19.36 -1.29
N GLN A 7 -4.98 -18.84 -0.13
CA GLN A 7 -5.08 -17.40 0.07
C GLN A 7 -3.73 -16.81 -0.35
N GLU A 8 -3.76 -15.86 -1.28
CA GLU A 8 -2.59 -15.06 -1.62
C GLU A 8 -2.15 -14.38 -0.32
N VAL A 9 -1.09 -14.92 0.27
CA VAL A 9 -0.52 -14.38 1.51
C VAL A 9 -0.11 -12.95 1.19
N ASP A 10 -0.65 -11.98 1.90
CA ASP A 10 -0.19 -10.59 1.85
C ASP A 10 1.32 -10.62 2.14
N THR A 11 2.12 -10.39 1.11
CA THR A 11 3.58 -10.53 1.17
C THR A 11 4.24 -9.40 1.96
N ARG A 12 3.45 -8.45 2.50
CA ARG A 12 3.97 -7.37 3.32
C ARG A 12 4.41 -7.91 4.67
N ARG A 13 5.67 -7.76 4.96
CA ARG A 13 6.32 -8.18 6.20
C ARG A 13 6.28 -7.03 7.20
N LEU A 14 5.27 -7.01 8.06
CA LEU A 14 5.09 -5.94 9.05
C LEU A 14 6.05 -6.05 10.22
N VAL A 15 6.49 -7.25 10.56
CA VAL A 15 7.44 -7.52 11.63
C VAL A 15 8.63 -8.29 11.07
N THR A 16 9.82 -7.75 11.26
CA THR A 16 11.07 -8.38 10.81
C THR A 16 12.16 -8.21 11.84
N VAL A 17 13.11 -9.15 11.89
CA VAL A 17 14.40 -8.95 12.57
C VAL A 17 15.32 -8.23 11.60
N GLU A 18 15.83 -7.09 12.02
CA GLU A 18 16.67 -6.20 11.20
C GLU A 18 17.92 -5.76 11.98
N THR A 19 18.73 -4.92 11.36
CA THR A 19 19.91 -4.30 11.97
C THR A 19 19.80 -2.79 11.84
N ILE A 20 20.18 -2.06 12.88
CA ILE A 20 20.33 -0.61 12.81
C ILE A 20 21.47 -0.28 11.83
N ALA A 21 21.12 0.34 10.71
CA ALA A 21 22.07 0.68 9.65
C ALA A 21 22.80 2.00 9.91
N GLN A 22 22.12 2.97 10.54
CA GLN A 22 22.60 4.31 10.80
C GLN A 22 21.88 4.91 12.01
N ILE A 23 22.53 5.82 12.71
CA ILE A 23 21.94 6.66 13.76
C ILE A 23 22.36 8.11 13.49
N ASP A 24 21.38 8.99 13.39
CA ASP A 24 21.57 10.41 13.16
C ASP A 24 21.07 11.23 14.37
N GLU A 25 21.81 12.26 14.74
CA GLU A 25 21.35 13.22 15.72
C GLU A 25 20.18 14.06 15.16
N ILE A 26 19.18 14.29 16.00
CA ILE A 26 18.08 15.20 15.68
C ILE A 26 18.43 16.58 16.24
N PRO A 27 18.52 17.64 15.42
CA PRO A 27 18.81 18.98 15.89
C PRO A 27 17.85 19.41 17.01
N ASP A 28 18.39 20.05 18.04
CA ASP A 28 17.63 20.53 19.21
C ASP A 28 16.85 19.44 19.98
N ALA A 29 17.32 18.19 19.92
CA ALA A 29 16.72 17.07 20.63
C ALA A 29 17.75 16.35 21.52
N ASP A 30 17.67 16.55 22.84
CA ASP A 30 18.62 15.96 23.80
C ASP A 30 18.29 14.49 24.15
N ALA A 31 17.03 14.07 23.96
CA ALA A 31 16.51 12.79 24.45
C ALA A 31 16.22 11.76 23.36
N ILE A 32 16.27 12.16 22.09
CA ILE A 32 15.89 11.31 20.94
C ILE A 32 16.88 11.46 19.79
N GLU A 33 17.00 10.40 19.00
CA GLU A 33 17.79 10.32 17.78
C GLU A 33 17.03 9.52 16.70
N ALA A 34 17.49 9.58 15.46
CA ALA A 34 16.88 8.88 14.34
C ALA A 34 17.70 7.63 14.00
N ALA A 35 17.12 6.46 14.19
CA ALA A 35 17.69 5.18 13.74
C ALA A 35 17.17 4.84 12.35
N ARG A 36 18.04 4.34 11.49
CA ARG A 36 17.69 3.83 10.17
C ARG A 36 17.65 2.31 10.16
N VAL A 37 16.52 1.76 9.71
CA VAL A 37 16.30 0.33 9.54
C VAL A 37 15.82 0.11 8.12
N ARG A 38 16.61 -0.59 7.28
CA ARG A 38 16.34 -0.65 5.83
C ARG A 38 16.26 0.78 5.25
N GLY A 39 15.22 1.09 4.46
CA GLY A 39 14.93 2.44 3.99
C GLY A 39 14.07 3.29 4.95
N TRP A 40 13.80 2.82 6.18
CA TRP A 40 12.90 3.48 7.13
C TRP A 40 13.67 4.27 8.19
N ASN A 41 13.16 5.45 8.53
CA ASN A 41 13.62 6.20 9.71
C ASN A 41 12.67 5.95 10.89
N VAL A 42 13.24 5.67 12.05
CA VAL A 42 12.52 5.46 13.32
C VAL A 42 13.15 6.32 14.40
N VAL A 43 12.36 7.15 15.05
CA VAL A 43 12.86 7.95 16.17
C VAL A 43 12.88 7.10 17.44
N VAL A 44 14.06 7.03 18.08
CA VAL A 44 14.35 6.24 19.28
C VAL A 44 14.87 7.13 20.39
N LYS A 45 15.02 6.61 21.62
CA LYS A 45 15.70 7.33 22.69
C LYS A 45 17.20 7.41 22.39
N LYS A 46 17.79 8.54 22.72
CA LYS A 46 19.24 8.74 22.53
C LYS A 46 20.05 7.73 23.35
N GLY A 47 20.95 7.02 22.65
CA GLY A 47 21.81 6.00 23.25
C GLY A 47 21.12 4.67 23.60
N GLU A 48 19.88 4.44 23.13
CA GLU A 48 19.18 3.17 23.33
C GLU A 48 19.70 2.07 22.39
N PHE A 49 20.17 2.44 21.20
CA PHE A 49 20.71 1.53 20.19
C PHE A 49 22.05 2.02 19.67
N ALA A 50 22.82 1.08 19.07
CA ALA A 50 24.04 1.36 18.31
C ALA A 50 23.90 0.84 16.87
N VAL A 51 24.71 1.40 15.96
CA VAL A 51 24.82 0.87 14.58
C VAL A 51 25.32 -0.57 14.65
N GLY A 52 24.62 -1.47 13.97
CA GLY A 52 24.90 -2.90 14.00
C GLY A 52 24.04 -3.70 14.98
N ASP A 53 23.29 -3.06 15.88
CA ASP A 53 22.42 -3.76 16.83
C ASP A 53 21.30 -4.51 16.10
N PRO A 54 21.03 -5.76 16.47
CA PRO A 54 19.88 -6.51 16.01
C PRO A 54 18.61 -6.01 16.71
N VAL A 55 17.57 -5.72 15.94
CA VAL A 55 16.30 -5.19 16.44
C VAL A 55 15.11 -5.90 15.83
N VAL A 56 14.00 -5.90 16.54
CA VAL A 56 12.68 -6.21 15.97
C VAL A 56 12.09 -4.90 15.45
N TYR A 57 11.95 -4.80 14.14
CA TYR A 57 11.32 -3.66 13.47
C TYR A 57 9.85 -3.99 13.17
N ILE A 58 8.95 -3.08 13.53
CA ILE A 58 7.53 -3.16 13.21
C ILE A 58 7.13 -1.95 12.37
N GLU A 59 6.62 -2.23 11.17
CA GLU A 59 6.32 -1.24 10.16
C GLU A 59 5.02 -0.46 10.46
N VAL A 60 4.86 0.71 9.84
CA VAL A 60 3.59 1.46 9.85
C VAL A 60 2.46 0.64 9.24
N ASP A 61 1.22 0.94 9.61
CA ASP A 61 0.00 0.20 9.33
C ASP A 61 -0.11 -1.14 10.08
N ALA A 62 0.85 -1.47 10.94
CA ALA A 62 0.73 -2.60 11.87
C ALA A 62 -0.27 -2.28 12.99
N ALA A 63 -1.17 -3.24 13.27
CA ALA A 63 -2.05 -3.26 14.42
C ALA A 63 -1.41 -4.12 15.52
N LEU A 64 -0.93 -3.46 16.58
CA LEU A 64 -0.25 -4.09 17.70
C LEU A 64 -1.25 -4.43 18.80
N PRO A 65 -1.35 -5.70 19.23
CA PRO A 65 -2.26 -6.12 20.28
C PRO A 65 -1.88 -5.49 21.63
N LEU A 66 -2.79 -4.72 22.22
CA LEU A 66 -2.54 -4.07 23.52
C LEU A 66 -2.63 -5.05 24.70
N SER A 67 -3.04 -6.28 24.46
CA SER A 67 -2.97 -7.41 25.40
C SER A 67 -1.54 -7.94 25.61
N ASP A 68 -0.62 -7.66 24.67
CA ASP A 68 0.80 -7.94 24.82
C ASP A 68 1.45 -6.82 25.65
N GLU A 69 2.09 -7.18 26.77
CA GLU A 69 2.73 -6.24 27.69
C GLU A 69 3.79 -5.37 27.02
N ARG A 70 4.44 -5.88 25.96
CA ARG A 70 5.44 -5.15 25.16
C ARG A 70 4.85 -3.93 24.45
N PHE A 71 3.57 -3.96 24.14
CA PHE A 71 2.85 -2.88 23.44
C PHE A 71 1.91 -2.08 24.34
N ALA A 72 1.71 -2.51 25.58
CA ALA A 72 0.74 -1.90 26.51
C ALA A 72 0.95 -0.39 26.72
N PHE A 73 2.21 0.10 26.68
CA PHE A 73 2.53 1.53 26.82
C PHE A 73 1.94 2.41 25.70
N LEU A 74 1.60 1.80 24.54
CA LEU A 74 1.00 2.50 23.41
C LEU A 74 -0.49 2.81 23.63
N ALA A 75 -1.14 2.15 24.57
CA ALA A 75 -2.57 2.36 24.88
C ALA A 75 -2.85 3.83 25.27
N ALA A 76 -1.90 4.48 25.94
CA ALA A 76 -2.02 5.89 26.31
C ALA A 76 -2.03 6.85 25.09
N ARG A 77 -1.54 6.44 23.92
CA ARG A 77 -1.50 7.25 22.71
C ARG A 77 -2.79 7.12 21.89
N SER A 78 -3.21 5.90 21.58
CA SER A 78 -4.48 5.61 20.93
C SER A 78 -4.80 4.12 21.03
N SER A 79 -6.09 3.79 21.06
CA SER A 79 -6.59 2.43 21.02
C SER A 79 -7.74 2.34 20.03
N LYS A 80 -7.79 1.26 19.24
CA LYS A 80 -8.86 0.92 18.31
C LYS A 80 -9.29 -0.51 18.54
N MET A 81 -10.54 -0.84 18.23
CA MET A 81 -11.00 -2.22 18.18
C MET A 81 -10.74 -2.79 16.79
N PHE A 82 -10.10 -3.94 16.71
CA PHE A 82 -9.83 -4.66 15.47
C PHE A 82 -10.02 -6.15 15.71
N GLU A 83 -10.97 -6.75 14.98
CA GLU A 83 -11.33 -8.17 15.12
C GLU A 83 -11.59 -8.63 16.57
N GLY A 84 -12.23 -7.77 17.35
CA GLY A 84 -12.58 -8.07 18.74
C GLY A 84 -11.49 -7.80 19.77
N GLU A 85 -10.32 -7.32 19.37
CA GLU A 85 -9.20 -7.01 20.23
C GLU A 85 -8.85 -5.52 20.23
N ALA A 86 -8.38 -5.00 21.37
CA ALA A 86 -7.87 -3.64 21.47
C ALA A 86 -6.46 -3.59 20.89
N VAL A 87 -6.24 -2.73 19.90
CA VAL A 87 -4.95 -2.58 19.21
C VAL A 87 -4.50 -1.12 19.15
N HIS A 88 -3.19 -0.92 19.07
CA HIS A 88 -2.60 0.34 18.63
C HIS A 88 -2.17 0.22 17.17
N VAL A 89 -2.60 1.17 16.32
CA VAL A 89 -2.21 1.19 14.91
C VAL A 89 -1.03 2.13 14.71
N LEU A 90 0.10 1.59 14.26
CA LEU A 90 1.28 2.38 13.96
C LEU A 90 1.05 3.26 12.73
N LYS A 91 1.37 4.54 12.88
CA LYS A 91 1.30 5.53 11.81
C LYS A 91 2.61 6.29 11.68
N THR A 92 2.83 6.90 10.51
CA THR A 92 3.91 7.88 10.36
C THR A 92 3.70 9.02 11.35
N ALA A 93 4.72 9.31 12.15
CA ALA A 93 4.73 10.41 13.11
C ALA A 93 5.83 11.41 12.75
N ARG A 94 5.68 12.67 13.18
CA ARG A 94 6.73 13.69 13.05
C ARG A 94 7.17 14.13 14.44
N LEU A 95 8.43 13.91 14.77
CA LEU A 95 9.03 14.21 16.07
C LEU A 95 10.23 15.15 15.86
N ARG A 96 10.19 16.35 16.47
CA ARG A 96 11.25 17.34 16.30
C ARG A 96 11.67 17.60 14.84
N GLY A 97 10.70 17.57 13.91
CA GLY A 97 10.96 17.81 12.49
C GLY A 97 11.29 16.54 11.67
N VAL A 98 11.66 15.44 12.31
CA VAL A 98 12.01 14.17 11.68
C VAL A 98 10.81 13.25 11.62
N TYR A 99 10.62 12.56 10.47
CA TYR A 99 9.57 11.56 10.32
C TYR A 99 10.02 10.22 10.91
N SER A 100 9.15 9.62 11.72
CA SER A 100 9.30 8.29 12.30
C SER A 100 8.25 7.36 11.68
N GLN A 101 8.71 6.25 11.09
CA GLN A 101 7.87 5.33 10.34
C GLN A 101 8.06 3.90 10.85
N GLY A 102 7.31 3.52 11.85
CA GLY A 102 7.43 2.25 12.57
C GLY A 102 7.92 2.41 13.99
N ILE A 103 8.25 1.29 14.61
CA ILE A 103 8.84 1.20 15.94
C ILE A 103 9.89 0.10 15.96
N VAL A 104 10.94 0.26 16.76
CA VAL A 104 11.97 -0.75 16.99
C VAL A 104 12.02 -1.13 18.46
N PHE A 105 12.34 -2.40 18.69
CA PHE A 105 12.58 -2.95 20.01
C PHE A 105 13.91 -3.72 19.99
N PRO A 106 14.62 -3.79 21.14
CA PRO A 106 15.74 -4.72 21.28
C PRO A 106 15.28 -6.15 21.00
N LEU A 107 16.11 -6.94 20.27
CA LEU A 107 15.75 -8.33 19.95
C LEU A 107 15.52 -9.19 21.21
N GLU A 108 16.15 -8.84 22.31
CA GLU A 108 16.01 -9.51 23.61
C GLU A 108 14.58 -9.42 24.17
N ALA A 109 13.81 -8.39 23.77
CA ALA A 109 12.40 -8.28 24.15
C ALA A 109 11.50 -9.32 23.48
N PHE A 110 12.01 -10.01 22.45
CA PHE A 110 11.30 -11.03 21.68
C PHE A 110 12.12 -12.31 21.57
N PRO A 111 12.30 -13.06 22.68
CA PRO A 111 13.13 -14.26 22.68
C PRO A 111 12.65 -15.34 21.69
N GLU A 112 11.36 -15.35 21.35
CA GLU A 112 10.76 -16.20 20.32
C GLU A 112 11.25 -15.90 18.89
N LEU A 113 11.82 -14.72 18.66
CA LEU A 113 12.33 -14.29 17.33
C LEU A 113 13.85 -14.36 17.21
N ARG A 114 14.57 -14.81 18.27
CA ARG A 114 16.04 -14.77 18.33
C ARG A 114 16.73 -15.48 17.16
N ASP A 115 16.18 -16.63 16.75
CA ASP A 115 16.74 -17.48 15.70
C ASP A 115 16.06 -17.26 14.34
N ALA A 116 15.21 -16.24 14.24
CA ALA A 116 14.51 -15.95 12.99
C ALA A 116 15.48 -15.36 11.95
N PRO A 117 15.42 -15.83 10.70
CA PRO A 117 16.21 -15.25 9.63
C PRO A 117 15.89 -13.76 9.45
N ARG A 118 16.94 -12.95 9.23
CA ARG A 118 16.76 -11.53 8.97
C ARG A 118 15.82 -11.30 7.78
N GLY A 119 14.91 -10.32 7.91
CA GLY A 119 13.96 -9.96 6.87
C GLY A 119 12.81 -10.96 6.66
N SER A 120 12.70 -12.06 7.43
CA SER A 120 11.54 -12.95 7.35
C SER A 120 10.30 -12.31 7.96
N ALA A 121 9.10 -12.68 7.45
CA ALA A 121 7.83 -12.22 8.00
C ALA A 121 7.52 -12.92 9.32
N LEU A 122 7.36 -12.16 10.39
CA LEU A 122 7.20 -12.66 11.77
C LEU A 122 5.90 -12.17 12.43
N ASP A 123 5.02 -11.56 11.67
CA ASP A 123 3.80 -10.89 12.14
C ASP A 123 2.93 -11.82 12.97
N VAL A 124 2.69 -13.04 12.46
CA VAL A 124 1.82 -14.05 13.08
C VAL A 124 2.38 -14.52 14.42
N LEU A 125 3.71 -14.63 14.56
CA LEU A 125 4.36 -15.15 15.77
C LEU A 125 4.14 -14.26 16.99
N ILE A 126 3.95 -12.95 16.76
CA ILE A 126 3.73 -11.98 17.85
C ILE A 126 2.35 -11.32 17.78
N GLY A 127 1.42 -11.91 17.02
CA GLY A 127 0.04 -11.46 16.95
C GLY A 127 -0.16 -10.08 16.30
N VAL A 128 0.83 -9.57 15.57
CA VAL A 128 0.71 -8.33 14.81
C VAL A 128 -0.02 -8.61 13.50
N ARG A 129 -0.94 -7.73 13.17
CA ARG A 129 -1.77 -7.84 11.95
C ARG A 129 -1.73 -6.53 11.17
N LYS A 130 -1.96 -6.62 9.88
CA LYS A 130 -2.13 -5.43 9.04
C LYS A 130 -3.45 -4.75 9.43
N TRP A 131 -3.37 -3.45 9.73
CA TRP A 131 -4.57 -2.68 9.97
C TRP A 131 -5.38 -2.55 8.68
N GLU A 132 -6.59 -3.05 8.72
CA GLU A 132 -7.58 -2.86 7.67
C GLU A 132 -8.81 -2.22 8.30
N PRO A 133 -9.16 -0.98 7.89
CA PRO A 133 -10.36 -0.35 8.44
C PRO A 133 -11.58 -1.20 8.07
N PRO A 134 -12.55 -1.35 8.99
CA PRO A 134 -13.80 -2.03 8.68
C PRO A 134 -14.52 -1.30 7.53
N PRO A 135 -15.36 -2.01 6.77
CA PRO A 135 -16.19 -1.35 5.76
C PRO A 135 -16.97 -0.20 6.41
N PRO A 136 -17.13 0.94 5.69
CA PRO A 136 -17.91 2.06 6.21
C PRO A 136 -19.30 1.61 6.66
N ALA A 137 -19.76 2.12 7.80
CA ALA A 137 -21.08 1.79 8.33
C ALA A 137 -22.17 2.06 7.27
N GLY A 138 -23.04 1.07 7.03
CA GLY A 138 -24.11 1.18 6.03
C GLY A 138 -23.74 0.75 4.61
N MET A 139 -22.49 0.33 4.35
CA MET A 139 -22.10 -0.25 3.08
C MET A 139 -22.47 -1.74 3.06
N ALA A 140 -23.40 -2.16 2.20
CA ALA A 140 -23.72 -3.56 2.01
C ALA A 140 -22.65 -4.24 1.13
N VAL A 141 -22.22 -5.42 1.55
CA VAL A 141 -21.23 -6.24 0.87
C VAL A 141 -21.85 -7.57 0.43
N LEU A 142 -21.44 -8.07 -0.73
CA LEU A 142 -21.85 -9.38 -1.26
C LEU A 142 -20.92 -10.51 -0.82
N GLY A 143 -19.65 -10.19 -0.64
CA GLY A 143 -18.64 -11.17 -0.27
C GLY A 143 -17.23 -10.56 -0.17
N PRO A 144 -16.20 -11.40 0.04
CA PRO A 144 -14.81 -10.97 0.01
C PRO A 144 -14.39 -10.58 -1.41
N PHE A 145 -13.25 -9.87 -1.51
CA PHE A 145 -12.60 -9.58 -2.79
C PHE A 145 -12.36 -10.89 -3.57
N PRO A 146 -12.60 -10.92 -4.90
CA PRO A 146 -12.51 -12.16 -5.69
C PRO A 146 -11.08 -12.71 -5.71
N ALA A 147 -10.92 -14.00 -5.40
CA ALA A 147 -9.62 -14.65 -5.27
C ALA A 147 -8.86 -14.79 -6.61
N PHE A 148 -9.54 -14.67 -7.75
CA PHE A 148 -8.90 -14.74 -9.05
C PHE A 148 -8.31 -13.41 -9.54
N LEU A 149 -8.57 -12.29 -8.84
CA LEU A 149 -7.98 -11.00 -9.13
C LEU A 149 -6.97 -10.61 -8.06
N GLN A 150 -5.85 -10.03 -8.48
CA GLN A 150 -4.87 -9.50 -7.53
C GLN A 150 -5.37 -8.20 -6.90
N LYS A 151 -5.19 -8.07 -5.58
CA LYS A 151 -5.40 -6.81 -4.86
C LYS A 151 -4.43 -5.73 -5.37
N THR A 152 -4.78 -4.46 -5.15
CA THR A 152 -4.06 -3.29 -5.70
C THR A 152 -2.84 -2.86 -4.89
N ASP A 153 -2.40 -3.65 -3.91
CA ASP A 153 -1.24 -3.32 -3.07
C ASP A 153 0.06 -3.31 -3.89
N ALA A 154 0.87 -2.29 -3.69
CA ALA A 154 2.23 -2.17 -4.23
C ALA A 154 3.23 -2.13 -3.07
N GLU A 155 4.43 -2.70 -3.28
CA GLU A 155 5.48 -2.68 -2.27
C GLU A 155 6.02 -1.27 -2.07
N ARG A 156 6.39 -0.93 -0.84
CA ARG A 156 7.04 0.35 -0.54
C ARG A 156 8.52 0.30 -0.88
N VAL A 157 9.03 1.36 -1.48
CA VAL A 157 10.45 1.46 -1.85
C VAL A 157 11.39 1.18 -0.67
N GLN A 158 11.02 1.58 0.55
CA GLN A 158 11.81 1.35 1.76
C GLN A 158 11.99 -0.13 2.12
N ASN A 159 11.15 -1.02 1.60
CA ASN A 159 11.20 -2.46 1.84
C ASN A 159 12.02 -3.23 0.81
N LEU A 160 12.45 -2.56 -0.28
CA LEU A 160 13.23 -3.19 -1.33
C LEU A 160 14.65 -3.48 -0.84
N ASP A 161 15.10 -4.70 -1.06
CA ASP A 161 16.49 -5.08 -0.86
C ASP A 161 17.34 -4.71 -2.08
N ASP A 162 18.65 -4.79 -1.93
CA ASP A 162 19.60 -4.39 -2.98
C ASP A 162 19.41 -5.20 -4.26
N GLU A 163 19.14 -6.52 -4.15
CA GLU A 163 18.91 -7.39 -5.31
C GLU A 163 17.66 -6.97 -6.11
N THR A 164 16.58 -6.70 -5.40
CA THR A 164 15.33 -6.20 -6.01
C THR A 164 15.56 -4.85 -6.66
N TRP A 165 16.31 -3.95 -5.98
CA TRP A 165 16.60 -2.62 -6.51
C TRP A 165 17.48 -2.70 -7.77
N GLU A 166 18.50 -3.53 -7.79
CA GLU A 166 19.33 -3.78 -8.98
C GLU A 166 18.49 -4.30 -10.15
N ALA A 167 17.56 -5.23 -9.89
CA ALA A 167 16.66 -5.74 -10.91
C ALA A 167 15.72 -4.66 -11.48
N ILE A 168 15.25 -3.72 -10.65
CA ILE A 168 14.47 -2.55 -11.08
C ILE A 168 15.33 -1.63 -11.96
N GLN A 169 16.57 -1.33 -11.53
CA GLN A 169 17.50 -0.46 -12.27
C GLN A 169 17.89 -1.04 -13.64
N ALA A 170 17.99 -2.37 -13.74
CA ALA A 170 18.34 -3.04 -15.00
C ALA A 170 17.33 -2.79 -16.13
N GLU A 171 16.11 -2.38 -15.78
CA GLU A 171 15.01 -2.11 -16.72
C GLU A 171 14.44 -0.69 -16.54
N ALA A 172 15.31 0.28 -16.25
CA ALA A 172 14.91 1.65 -15.88
C ALA A 172 13.92 2.30 -16.87
N GLU A 173 14.11 2.12 -18.16
CA GLU A 173 13.28 2.70 -19.22
C GLU A 173 11.85 2.12 -19.29
N ALA A 174 11.63 0.95 -18.68
CA ALA A 174 10.33 0.28 -18.69
C ALA A 174 9.39 0.78 -17.57
N TRP A 175 9.90 1.51 -16.59
CA TRP A 175 9.10 1.99 -15.48
C TRP A 175 8.35 3.29 -15.81
N ARG A 176 7.07 3.33 -15.42
CA ARG A 176 6.18 4.49 -15.62
C ARG A 176 5.78 5.08 -14.27
N PRO A 177 6.16 6.33 -13.98
CA PRO A 177 5.83 7.02 -12.73
C PRO A 177 4.43 7.65 -12.81
N THR A 178 3.43 7.01 -12.24
CA THR A 178 2.09 7.58 -12.14
C THR A 178 1.85 8.23 -10.78
N GLU A 179 1.02 9.27 -10.74
CA GLU A 179 0.59 9.84 -9.48
C GLU A 179 -0.09 8.79 -8.61
N LYS A 180 0.39 8.66 -7.38
CA LYS A 180 -0.35 7.91 -6.37
C LYS A 180 -1.52 8.75 -5.91
N VAL A 181 -2.70 8.38 -6.41
CA VAL A 181 -3.95 9.09 -6.12
C VAL A 181 -4.43 8.69 -4.72
N ASP A 182 -4.68 9.69 -3.88
CA ASP A 182 -5.31 9.46 -2.57
C ASP A 182 -6.83 9.36 -2.74
N GLY A 183 -7.34 8.18 -2.46
CA GLY A 183 -8.73 7.83 -2.64
C GLY A 183 -9.08 6.47 -2.04
N SER A 184 -9.93 5.75 -2.72
CA SER A 184 -10.33 4.40 -2.33
C SER A 184 -10.25 3.45 -3.53
N SER A 185 -9.54 2.35 -3.36
CA SER A 185 -9.30 1.38 -4.43
C SER A 185 -10.61 0.76 -4.93
N LEU A 186 -10.81 0.74 -6.24
CA LEU A 186 -11.91 0.09 -6.93
C LEU A 186 -11.36 -0.96 -7.90
N THR A 187 -11.95 -2.14 -7.87
CA THR A 187 -11.80 -3.16 -8.90
C THR A 187 -13.17 -3.48 -9.46
N ALA A 188 -13.31 -3.47 -10.78
CA ALA A 188 -14.52 -3.92 -11.45
C ALA A 188 -14.20 -5.01 -12.49
N TRP A 189 -15.11 -5.97 -12.65
CA TRP A 189 -14.97 -7.06 -13.62
C TRP A 189 -16.32 -7.48 -14.15
N ARG A 190 -16.33 -8.15 -15.30
CA ARG A 190 -17.55 -8.63 -15.92
C ARG A 190 -17.51 -10.13 -16.13
N THR A 191 -18.44 -10.84 -15.54
CA THR A 191 -18.57 -12.31 -15.59
C THR A 191 -19.23 -12.80 -16.89
N ALA A 192 -19.23 -14.13 -17.12
CA ALA A 192 -19.75 -14.76 -18.32
C ALA A 192 -21.25 -14.49 -18.56
N ASP A 193 -22.04 -14.34 -17.50
CA ASP A 193 -23.46 -13.96 -17.56
C ASP A 193 -23.70 -12.47 -17.88
N GLY A 194 -22.61 -11.70 -18.08
CA GLY A 194 -22.66 -10.29 -18.43
C GLY A 194 -22.90 -9.35 -17.24
N VAL A 195 -22.87 -9.87 -16.00
CA VAL A 195 -23.03 -9.04 -14.79
C VAL A 195 -21.75 -8.26 -14.53
N LEU A 196 -21.90 -6.97 -14.23
CA LEU A 196 -20.83 -6.13 -13.75
C LEU A 196 -20.73 -6.26 -12.22
N HIS A 197 -19.54 -6.56 -11.73
CA HIS A 197 -19.19 -6.62 -10.33
C HIS A 197 -18.26 -5.46 -9.95
N VAL A 198 -18.38 -4.95 -8.73
CA VAL A 198 -17.52 -3.89 -8.21
C VAL A 198 -17.07 -4.25 -6.80
N ALA A 199 -15.79 -4.18 -6.54
CA ALA A 199 -15.21 -4.35 -5.23
C ALA A 199 -14.41 -3.11 -4.81
N GLY A 200 -14.42 -2.83 -3.52
CA GLY A 200 -13.40 -2.02 -2.87
C GLY A 200 -12.13 -2.84 -2.62
N ARG A 201 -11.31 -2.41 -1.66
CA ARG A 201 -10.04 -3.11 -1.36
C ARG A 201 -10.23 -4.57 -0.90
N ASN A 202 -11.25 -4.84 -0.09
CA ASN A 202 -11.41 -6.12 0.59
C ASN A 202 -12.75 -6.81 0.31
N TRP A 203 -13.72 -6.07 -0.20
CA TRP A 203 -15.10 -6.53 -0.27
C TRP A 203 -15.73 -6.23 -1.61
N GLU A 204 -16.46 -7.20 -2.14
CA GLU A 204 -17.40 -7.01 -3.23
C GLU A 204 -18.64 -6.28 -2.72
N LEU A 205 -19.12 -5.27 -3.45
CA LEU A 205 -20.11 -4.31 -3.01
C LEU A 205 -21.46 -4.54 -3.67
N ASP A 206 -22.50 -4.49 -2.86
CA ASP A 206 -23.88 -4.63 -3.33
C ASP A 206 -24.28 -3.44 -4.22
N PRO A 207 -24.70 -3.69 -5.49
CA PRO A 207 -25.13 -2.64 -6.41
C PRO A 207 -26.46 -1.97 -6.00
N THR A 208 -27.24 -2.59 -5.12
CA THR A 208 -28.54 -2.06 -4.69
C THR A 208 -28.40 -0.96 -3.65
N THR A 209 -27.23 -0.81 -3.03
CA THR A 209 -26.97 0.22 -2.03
C THR A 209 -26.15 1.37 -2.61
N TYR A 210 -26.56 2.60 -2.29
CA TYR A 210 -25.79 3.79 -2.70
C TYR A 210 -24.41 3.82 -2.06
N ASN A 211 -23.37 3.82 -2.89
CA ASN A 211 -21.99 4.01 -2.44
C ASN A 211 -21.13 4.67 -3.53
N VAL A 212 -20.02 5.28 -3.12
CA VAL A 212 -19.13 6.03 -4.02
C VAL A 212 -18.50 5.17 -5.14
N TYR A 213 -18.33 3.89 -4.92
CA TYR A 213 -17.74 2.98 -5.89
C TYR A 213 -18.67 2.73 -7.07
N TRP A 214 -19.93 2.40 -6.80
CA TRP A 214 -20.93 2.24 -7.85
C TRP A 214 -21.25 3.54 -8.58
N VAL A 215 -21.21 4.70 -7.87
CA VAL A 215 -21.33 6.01 -8.51
C VAL A 215 -20.13 6.27 -9.45
N ALA A 216 -18.90 5.94 -9.04
CA ALA A 216 -17.72 6.08 -9.89
C ALA A 216 -17.78 5.13 -11.09
N ALA A 217 -18.18 3.87 -10.89
CA ALA A 217 -18.36 2.89 -11.96
C ALA A 217 -19.40 3.37 -12.99
N ALA A 218 -20.53 3.88 -12.55
CA ALA A 218 -21.57 4.45 -13.41
C ALA A 218 -21.09 5.71 -14.16
N SER A 219 -20.38 6.61 -13.48
CA SER A 219 -19.78 7.81 -14.09
C SER A 219 -18.75 7.47 -15.17
N ALA A 220 -17.97 6.42 -14.95
CA ALA A 220 -17.02 5.87 -15.93
C ALA A 220 -17.70 5.01 -17.02
N LYS A 221 -19.01 4.79 -16.92
CA LYS A 221 -19.82 3.95 -17.84
C LYS A 221 -19.29 2.52 -17.95
N LEU A 222 -18.85 1.92 -16.83
CA LEU A 222 -18.25 0.59 -16.87
C LEU A 222 -19.22 -0.47 -17.36
N THR A 223 -20.52 -0.35 -17.10
CA THR A 223 -21.56 -1.26 -17.60
C THR A 223 -21.58 -1.35 -19.14
N ASP A 224 -21.27 -0.26 -19.83
CA ASP A 224 -21.30 -0.19 -21.28
C ASP A 224 -19.94 -0.49 -21.93
N ARG A 225 -18.86 -0.26 -21.18
CA ARG A 225 -17.49 -0.25 -21.71
C ARG A 225 -16.69 -1.50 -21.40
N LEU A 226 -16.89 -2.08 -20.20
CA LEU A 226 -16.14 -3.25 -19.77
C LEU A 226 -16.73 -4.51 -20.43
N GLY A 227 -15.92 -5.26 -21.17
CA GLY A 227 -16.31 -6.49 -21.84
C GLY A 227 -16.40 -7.69 -20.89
N ILE A 228 -17.09 -8.76 -21.31
CA ILE A 228 -17.10 -10.04 -20.59
C ILE A 228 -15.67 -10.59 -20.53
N GLY A 229 -15.25 -11.04 -19.34
CA GLY A 229 -13.89 -11.51 -19.09
C GLY A 229 -12.85 -10.39 -18.98
N GLU A 230 -13.27 -9.12 -18.88
CA GLU A 230 -12.38 -8.00 -18.61
C GLU A 230 -12.48 -7.54 -17.16
N TRP A 231 -11.38 -6.97 -16.66
CA TRP A 231 -11.33 -6.30 -15.39
C TRP A 231 -10.59 -4.95 -15.49
N VAL A 232 -10.97 -3.99 -14.64
CA VAL A 232 -10.29 -2.70 -14.49
C VAL A 232 -10.06 -2.40 -13.02
N GLN A 233 -8.88 -1.84 -12.72
CA GLN A 233 -8.50 -1.36 -11.39
C GLN A 233 -8.17 0.13 -11.43
N GLY A 234 -8.61 0.84 -10.40
CA GLY A 234 -8.37 2.27 -10.28
C GLY A 234 -8.60 2.76 -8.87
N GLU A 235 -8.42 4.05 -8.69
CA GLU A 235 -8.71 4.77 -7.47
C GLU A 235 -9.96 5.63 -7.65
N VAL A 236 -10.92 5.51 -6.74
CA VAL A 236 -12.04 6.44 -6.66
C VAL A 236 -11.60 7.63 -5.85
N ALA A 237 -11.59 8.81 -6.46
CA ALA A 237 -11.14 10.04 -5.83
C ALA A 237 -12.13 11.19 -6.05
N GLY A 238 -12.14 12.15 -5.14
CA GLY A 238 -12.98 13.34 -5.22
C GLY A 238 -14.01 13.47 -4.12
N VAL A 239 -15.10 14.11 -4.42
CA VAL A 239 -16.14 14.44 -3.42
C VAL A 239 -16.70 13.19 -2.76
N GLY A 240 -16.68 13.16 -1.42
CA GLY A 240 -17.17 12.04 -0.62
C GLY A 240 -16.14 10.94 -0.33
N VAL A 241 -14.91 11.07 -0.82
CA VAL A 241 -13.84 10.09 -0.60
C VAL A 241 -12.67 10.73 0.16
N GLN A 242 -12.22 10.11 1.27
CA GLN A 242 -11.03 10.47 2.06
C GLN A 242 -10.91 11.99 2.38
N GLY A 243 -12.04 12.69 2.53
CA GLY A 243 -12.03 14.14 2.74
C GLY A 243 -11.62 14.95 1.49
N ASN A 244 -11.45 14.31 0.34
CA ASN A 244 -11.08 14.93 -0.94
C ASN A 244 -9.82 15.82 -0.85
N PRO A 245 -8.66 15.28 -0.51
CA PRO A 245 -7.44 16.07 -0.31
C PRO A 245 -6.99 16.79 -1.58
N LEU A 246 -7.27 16.23 -2.75
CA LEU A 246 -6.95 16.80 -4.06
C LEU A 246 -7.91 17.92 -4.50
N LYS A 247 -9.00 18.16 -3.74
CA LYS A 247 -10.05 19.16 -4.05
C LYS A 247 -10.64 19.01 -5.45
N LEU A 248 -10.84 17.79 -5.89
CA LEU A 248 -11.50 17.50 -7.16
C LEU A 248 -12.97 17.96 -7.11
N ALA A 249 -13.43 18.58 -8.18
CA ALA A 249 -14.82 19.09 -8.24
C ALA A 249 -15.87 17.97 -8.29
N ASN A 250 -15.49 16.82 -8.85
CA ASN A 250 -16.37 15.67 -9.02
C ASN A 250 -15.72 14.40 -8.55
N LEU A 251 -16.55 13.41 -8.19
CA LEU A 251 -16.14 12.04 -7.99
C LEU A 251 -15.72 11.43 -9.33
N ARG A 252 -14.57 10.75 -9.37
CA ARG A 252 -14.07 10.07 -10.59
C ARG A 252 -13.36 8.77 -10.28
N LEU A 253 -13.34 7.88 -11.25
CA LEU A 253 -12.42 6.74 -11.30
C LEU A 253 -11.14 7.16 -12.02
N VAL A 254 -9.98 6.88 -11.41
CA VAL A 254 -8.65 7.09 -12.00
C VAL A 254 -8.01 5.71 -12.15
N THR A 255 -7.85 5.21 -13.38
CA THR A 255 -7.42 3.84 -13.66
C THR A 255 -5.90 3.69 -13.56
N PHE A 256 -5.45 2.52 -13.09
CA PHE A 256 -4.04 2.13 -13.05
C PHE A 256 -3.81 0.66 -13.41
N GLY A 257 -4.85 -0.06 -13.79
CA GLY A 257 -4.77 -1.45 -14.22
C GLY A 257 -5.96 -1.86 -15.06
N PHE A 258 -5.68 -2.68 -16.08
CA PHE A 258 -6.68 -3.29 -16.94
C PHE A 258 -6.16 -4.65 -17.40
N GLY A 259 -7.07 -5.57 -17.69
CA GLY A 259 -6.71 -6.89 -18.20
C GLY A 259 -7.90 -7.77 -18.41
N THR A 260 -7.61 -9.07 -18.62
CA THR A 260 -8.62 -10.08 -18.93
C THR A 260 -8.48 -11.29 -18.01
N PHE A 261 -9.53 -12.10 -17.95
CA PHE A 261 -9.58 -13.39 -17.29
C PHE A 261 -10.53 -14.34 -18.05
N ASP A 262 -10.38 -15.63 -17.85
CA ASP A 262 -11.35 -16.60 -18.40
C ASP A 262 -12.67 -16.48 -17.62
N ALA A 263 -13.68 -15.90 -18.25
CA ALA A 263 -14.98 -15.65 -17.61
C ALA A 263 -15.75 -16.92 -17.25
N GLU A 264 -15.53 -18.02 -17.98
CA GLU A 264 -16.16 -19.32 -17.72
C GLU A 264 -15.47 -20.08 -16.58
N ASN A 265 -14.13 -19.92 -16.46
CA ASN A 265 -13.31 -20.57 -15.44
C ASN A 265 -12.33 -19.58 -14.79
N PRO A 266 -12.82 -18.60 -14.01
CA PRO A 266 -11.98 -17.57 -13.42
C PRO A 266 -10.99 -18.16 -12.43
N SER A 267 -9.71 -17.90 -12.64
CA SER A 267 -8.61 -18.30 -11.74
C SER A 267 -7.45 -17.32 -11.84
N ILE A 268 -6.56 -17.33 -10.85
CA ILE A 268 -5.36 -16.47 -10.85
C ILE A 268 -4.45 -16.76 -12.05
N VAL A 269 -4.44 -17.99 -12.53
CA VAL A 269 -3.63 -18.43 -13.69
C VAL A 269 -4.20 -17.90 -15.00
N THR A 270 -5.53 -17.79 -15.10
CA THR A 270 -6.22 -17.28 -16.31
C THR A 270 -6.34 -15.76 -16.33
N THR A 271 -5.95 -15.09 -15.24
CA THR A 271 -5.99 -13.64 -15.16
C THR A 271 -4.70 -13.02 -15.67
N THR A 272 -4.83 -12.14 -16.65
CA THR A 272 -3.71 -11.43 -17.28
C THR A 272 -3.86 -9.92 -17.12
N ARG A 273 -2.74 -9.21 -17.06
CA ARG A 273 -2.69 -7.76 -17.09
C ARG A 273 -2.28 -7.30 -18.48
N THR A 274 -3.02 -6.37 -19.04
CA THR A 274 -2.72 -5.77 -20.35
C THR A 274 -1.65 -4.70 -20.15
N PRO A 275 -0.58 -4.65 -20.98
CA PRO A 275 0.37 -3.53 -21.00
C PRO A 275 -0.32 -2.18 -21.21
N MET A 276 0.25 -1.12 -20.62
CA MET A 276 -0.41 0.19 -20.59
C MET A 276 -0.61 0.80 -21.99
N ASP A 277 0.30 0.54 -22.91
CA ASP A 277 0.23 0.99 -24.32
C ASP A 277 -0.84 0.28 -25.16
N ALA A 278 -1.31 -0.87 -24.67
CA ALA A 278 -2.36 -1.67 -25.28
C ALA A 278 -3.74 -1.49 -24.59
N TRP A 279 -3.88 -0.54 -23.69
CA TRP A 279 -5.16 -0.28 -23.04
C TRP A 279 -6.19 0.28 -24.03
N PRO A 280 -7.48 -0.10 -23.89
CA PRO A 280 -8.55 0.58 -24.62
C PRO A 280 -8.54 2.10 -24.37
N ASP A 281 -8.88 2.89 -25.37
CA ASP A 281 -8.90 4.38 -25.29
C ASP A 281 -9.64 4.89 -24.06
N TRP A 282 -10.75 4.26 -23.69
CA TRP A 282 -11.54 4.69 -22.53
C TRP A 282 -10.82 4.44 -21.20
N VAL A 283 -9.99 3.39 -21.10
CA VAL A 283 -9.17 3.11 -19.91
C VAL A 283 -8.03 4.11 -19.84
N ALA A 284 -7.35 4.32 -20.95
CA ALA A 284 -6.24 5.28 -21.08
C ALA A 284 -6.69 6.72 -20.77
N ALA A 285 -7.89 7.11 -21.19
CA ALA A 285 -8.47 8.42 -20.90
C ALA A 285 -8.80 8.67 -19.41
N LEU A 286 -8.91 7.60 -18.63
CA LEU A 286 -9.12 7.65 -17.19
C LEU A 286 -7.84 7.38 -16.38
N ALA A 287 -6.71 7.14 -17.04
CA ALA A 287 -5.47 6.73 -16.41
C ALA A 287 -4.94 7.76 -15.39
N ALA A 288 -4.29 7.24 -14.36
CA ALA A 288 -3.51 8.07 -13.46
C ALA A 288 -2.44 8.84 -14.27
N PRO A 289 -2.30 10.15 -14.09
CA PRO A 289 -1.35 10.92 -14.87
C PRO A 289 0.08 10.51 -14.56
N CYS A 290 0.93 10.50 -15.57
CA CYS A 290 2.35 10.22 -15.44
C CYS A 290 3.14 11.50 -15.19
N TYR A 291 4.13 11.42 -14.29
CA TYR A 291 5.15 12.44 -14.12
C TYR A 291 6.23 12.30 -15.20
N ASP A 292 6.74 13.42 -15.64
CA ASP A 292 7.93 13.45 -16.54
C ASP A 292 9.20 13.48 -15.68
N ILE A 293 9.53 12.35 -15.09
CA ILE A 293 10.69 12.16 -14.22
C ILE A 293 11.37 10.82 -14.50
N ALA A 294 12.68 10.79 -14.34
CA ALA A 294 13.44 9.56 -14.46
C ALA A 294 13.29 8.66 -13.22
N LEU A 295 13.55 7.37 -13.42
CA LEU A 295 13.68 6.42 -12.32
C LEU A 295 14.82 6.90 -11.40
N PRO A 296 14.61 7.00 -10.07
CA PRO A 296 15.65 7.39 -9.13
C PRO A 296 16.78 6.36 -9.07
N ALA A 297 18.02 6.81 -8.91
CA ALA A 297 19.17 5.91 -8.86
C ALA A 297 19.25 5.14 -7.53
N THR A 298 18.71 5.69 -6.45
CA THR A 298 18.74 5.09 -5.11
C THR A 298 17.37 5.13 -4.43
N VAL A 299 17.20 4.28 -3.41
CA VAL A 299 16.01 4.30 -2.54
C VAL A 299 15.84 5.67 -1.88
N ASP A 300 16.93 6.32 -1.47
CA ASP A 300 16.89 7.64 -0.84
C ASP A 300 16.41 8.72 -1.81
N GLU A 301 16.86 8.68 -3.07
CA GLU A 301 16.35 9.57 -4.11
C GLU A 301 14.86 9.34 -4.38
N ALA A 302 14.41 8.07 -4.40
CA ALA A 302 13.00 7.73 -4.56
C ALA A 302 12.13 8.29 -3.42
N ILE A 303 12.64 8.31 -2.21
CA ILE A 303 11.97 8.92 -1.05
C ILE A 303 11.97 10.45 -1.19
N ALA A 304 13.10 11.03 -1.54
CA ALA A 304 13.25 12.49 -1.68
C ALA A 304 12.36 13.07 -2.79
N GLN A 305 12.21 12.36 -3.92
CA GLN A 305 11.38 12.79 -5.05
C GLN A 305 9.94 13.11 -4.68
N VAL A 306 9.37 12.41 -3.67
CA VAL A 306 7.95 12.54 -3.33
C VAL A 306 7.66 13.58 -2.25
N GLU A 307 8.67 14.06 -1.50
CA GLU A 307 8.43 14.92 -0.32
C GLU A 307 7.83 16.30 -0.64
N ASN A 308 8.10 16.85 -1.82
CA ASN A 308 7.56 18.13 -2.27
C ASN A 308 6.82 18.03 -3.61
N LEU A 309 6.34 16.83 -3.92
CA LEU A 309 5.65 16.56 -5.19
C LEU A 309 4.28 17.22 -5.22
N THR A 310 3.97 17.91 -6.32
CA THR A 310 2.66 18.51 -6.56
C THR A 310 1.78 17.55 -7.36
N SER A 311 0.51 17.44 -6.99
CA SER A 311 -0.46 16.61 -7.71
C SER A 311 -0.72 17.14 -9.12
N LEU A 312 -0.76 16.26 -10.09
CA LEU A 312 -1.16 16.53 -11.47
C LEU A 312 -2.70 16.55 -11.61
N LEU A 313 -3.42 15.82 -10.73
CA LEU A 313 -4.87 15.79 -10.71
C LEU A 313 -5.48 16.96 -9.94
N GLY A 314 -4.83 17.40 -8.87
CA GLY A 314 -5.26 18.53 -8.04
C GLY A 314 -4.23 19.65 -8.05
N PRO A 315 -4.21 20.54 -9.06
CA PRO A 315 -3.22 21.60 -9.17
C PRO A 315 -3.10 22.43 -7.89
N GLY A 316 -1.85 22.64 -7.43
CA GLY A 316 -1.54 23.35 -6.19
C GLY A 316 -1.80 22.55 -4.92
N ARG A 317 -2.02 21.24 -5.02
CA ARG A 317 -2.10 20.31 -3.90
C ARG A 317 -0.85 19.45 -3.83
N ASP A 318 -0.51 19.00 -2.62
CA ASP A 318 0.54 18.01 -2.43
C ASP A 318 0.06 16.67 -3.04
N ALA A 319 0.94 15.96 -3.75
CA ALA A 319 0.70 14.58 -4.15
C ALA A 319 0.97 13.63 -2.98
N GLU A 320 0.23 12.53 -2.89
CA GLU A 320 0.53 11.48 -1.90
C GLU A 320 1.87 10.82 -2.17
N GLY A 321 2.21 10.62 -3.45
CA GLY A 321 3.44 9.98 -3.88
C GLY A 321 3.39 9.54 -5.34
N ILE A 322 4.23 8.56 -5.64
CA ILE A 322 4.38 7.98 -6.98
C ILE A 322 4.19 6.47 -6.89
N VAL A 323 3.49 5.92 -7.88
CA VAL A 323 3.46 4.48 -8.15
C VAL A 323 4.24 4.22 -9.44
N TRP A 324 5.28 3.43 -9.33
CA TRP A 324 6.07 2.98 -10.46
C TRP A 324 5.54 1.64 -10.96
N THR A 325 5.07 1.61 -12.19
CA THR A 325 4.54 0.40 -12.83
C THR A 325 5.40 0.02 -14.03
N HIS A 326 5.79 -1.25 -14.11
CA HIS A 326 6.50 -1.76 -15.29
C HIS A 326 5.53 -1.80 -16.47
N ALA A 327 5.86 -1.11 -17.56
CA ALA A 327 4.98 -0.89 -18.70
C ALA A 327 4.48 -2.21 -19.32
N ASP A 328 5.35 -3.20 -19.47
CA ASP A 328 5.03 -4.51 -20.05
C ASP A 328 4.42 -5.49 -19.04
N GLY A 329 4.22 -5.07 -17.78
CA GLY A 329 3.70 -5.96 -16.74
C GLY A 329 4.66 -7.06 -16.31
N LYS A 330 5.96 -6.95 -16.63
CA LYS A 330 6.97 -7.94 -16.25
C LYS A 330 7.09 -8.02 -14.73
N ARG A 331 7.06 -9.24 -14.20
CA ARG A 331 7.21 -9.51 -12.78
C ARG A 331 8.68 -9.42 -12.38
N ILE A 332 8.98 -8.67 -11.33
CA ILE A 332 10.32 -8.57 -10.75
C ILE A 332 10.34 -9.41 -9.46
N ALA A 333 11.39 -10.20 -9.30
CA ALA A 333 11.63 -10.91 -8.05
C ALA A 333 11.72 -9.89 -6.90
N GLY A 334 11.19 -10.21 -5.73
CA GLY A 334 11.16 -9.29 -4.58
C GLY A 334 9.98 -8.31 -4.52
N LEU A 335 9.22 -8.12 -5.63
CA LEU A 335 7.98 -7.31 -5.63
C LEU A 335 6.70 -8.14 -5.39
N GLY A 336 6.80 -9.31 -4.78
CA GLY A 336 5.65 -10.16 -4.49
C GLY A 336 4.89 -10.61 -5.75
N GLY A 337 5.59 -10.77 -6.88
CA GLY A 337 5.00 -11.18 -8.16
C GLY A 337 4.22 -10.09 -8.86
N ARG A 338 4.37 -8.82 -8.45
CA ARG A 338 3.73 -7.66 -9.08
C ARG A 338 4.76 -6.82 -9.82
N PRO A 339 4.38 -6.20 -10.95
CA PRO A 339 5.25 -5.30 -11.67
C PRO A 339 5.07 -3.85 -11.16
N VAL A 340 5.07 -3.65 -9.83
CA VAL A 340 4.70 -2.35 -9.25
C VAL A 340 5.33 -2.13 -7.87
N TRP A 341 5.84 -0.93 -7.63
CA TRP A 341 6.28 -0.45 -6.33
C TRP A 341 5.89 1.02 -6.14
N LYS A 342 6.03 1.56 -4.92
CA LYS A 342 5.58 2.92 -4.60
C LYS A 342 6.51 3.65 -3.66
N SER A 343 6.59 4.97 -3.85
CA SER A 343 7.12 5.93 -2.89
C SER A 343 5.99 6.82 -2.38
N ILE A 344 5.91 7.03 -1.06
CA ILE A 344 4.86 7.83 -0.44
C ILE A 344 5.52 8.92 0.42
N SER A 345 5.07 10.16 0.26
CA SER A 345 5.55 11.29 1.04
C SER A 345 5.18 11.13 2.51
N ALA A 346 6.20 11.15 3.38
CA ALA A 346 6.00 11.12 4.82
C ALA A 346 5.31 12.41 5.31
N ARG A 347 5.57 13.53 4.66
CA ARG A 347 4.89 14.80 4.89
C ARG A 347 3.40 14.69 4.59
N TYR A 348 3.03 14.07 3.47
CA TYR A 348 1.64 13.86 3.09
C TYR A 348 0.92 12.98 4.12
N LEU A 349 1.52 11.85 4.50
CA LEU A 349 0.94 10.92 5.46
C LEU A 349 0.70 11.57 6.83
N THR A 350 1.61 12.44 7.29
CA THR A 350 1.41 13.14 8.59
C THR A 350 0.32 14.21 8.52
N LYS A 351 0.02 14.74 7.34
CA LYS A 351 -1.01 15.77 7.13
C LYS A 351 -2.40 15.17 6.89
N HIS A 352 -2.47 14.03 6.19
CA HIS A 352 -3.72 13.45 5.69
C HIS A 352 -3.98 12.02 6.19
N GLY A 353 -2.97 11.28 6.68
CA GLY A 353 -3.05 9.90 7.12
C GLY A 353 -3.59 9.72 8.55
N GLY A 354 -4.56 10.56 8.95
CA GLY A 354 -5.20 10.54 10.26
C GLY A 354 -6.05 9.31 10.57
#